data_0b57df6b587790924c4c15ce4a01c279
#
_entry.id   0b57df6b587790924c4c15ce4a01c279
#
_cell.length_a   1.000
_cell.length_b   1.000
_cell.length_c   1.000
_cell.angle_alpha   90.00
_cell.angle_beta   90.00
_cell.angle_gamma   90.00
#
_symmetry.space_group_name_H-M   'P 1'
#
loop_
_entity.id
_entity.type
_entity.pdbx_description
1 polymer ?
#
loop_
_entity_poly.entity_id
_entity_poly.type
_entity_poly.pdbx_seq_one_letter_code
_entity_poly.pdbx_strand_id
1 'polypeptide(L)'
;MIDGAPDGAGLDPAPDDGAARWTRAAGHFDAWRDGDSRAMEDLVRLMTPVLWHVVRAYGLERTLAEDVIQTTWLQLVRGHRSISDPKAVSAWLTTTARREAWRAGKALNRLDTTEADALDALLPEQQSAEDHAAIGDESRRLWAAVQNLAERCQRLLRVIAFEERPDYARLAADLAMPVGSIGPTRQRCLAKLRDLLDTTPRMEGRS
;
A
#
# COMPACT_ATOMS: atom_id res chain seq x y z
N MET A 1 -27.72 15.72 -49.68
CA MET A 1 -27.00 16.72 -48.88
C MET A 1 -27.21 16.25 -47.44
N ILE A 2 -26.46 15.24 -47.04
CA ILE A 2 -25.24 15.27 -46.28
C ILE A 2 -25.43 16.04 -44.96
N ASP A 3 -25.39 15.31 -43.90
CA ASP A 3 -24.34 15.49 -42.92
C ASP A 3 -24.32 14.32 -41.94
N GLY A 4 -23.30 13.51 -42.06
CA GLY A 4 -22.91 12.52 -41.05
C GLY A 4 -22.13 13.26 -39.97
N ALA A 5 -22.67 13.24 -38.76
CA ALA A 5 -21.86 13.54 -37.56
C ALA A 5 -20.96 12.34 -37.28
N PRO A 6 -19.66 12.54 -37.00
CA PRO A 6 -18.79 11.44 -36.59
C PRO A 6 -19.14 11.01 -35.16
N ASP A 7 -19.34 9.71 -35.01
CA ASP A 7 -19.45 9.02 -33.74
C ASP A 7 -18.36 9.46 -32.78
N GLY A 8 -18.82 9.92 -31.61
CA GLY A 8 -17.96 10.15 -30.46
C GLY A 8 -17.29 8.85 -30.07
N ALA A 9 -16.01 8.71 -30.39
CA ALA A 9 -15.17 7.68 -29.82
C ALA A 9 -15.23 7.80 -28.30
N GLY A 10 -15.94 6.88 -27.68
CA GLY A 10 -15.94 6.68 -26.25
C GLY A 10 -14.49 6.37 -25.83
N LEU A 11 -13.88 7.31 -25.15
CA LEU A 11 -12.68 7.03 -24.38
C LEU A 11 -13.10 6.05 -23.28
N ASP A 12 -12.86 4.76 -23.54
CA ASP A 12 -12.87 3.77 -22.46
C ASP A 12 -11.92 4.27 -21.37
N PRO A 13 -12.38 4.36 -20.10
CA PRO A 13 -11.47 4.71 -19.02
C PRO A 13 -10.34 3.69 -19.00
N ALA A 14 -9.09 4.18 -19.03
CA ALA A 14 -7.91 3.32 -18.92
C ALA A 14 -8.10 2.36 -17.74
N PRO A 15 -7.75 1.07 -17.89
CA PRO A 15 -7.96 0.09 -16.84
C PRO A 15 -7.26 0.58 -15.57
N ASP A 16 -7.98 0.55 -14.46
CA ASP A 16 -7.49 0.92 -13.14
C ASP A 16 -6.10 0.26 -12.92
N ASP A 17 -5.05 1.08 -12.82
CA ASP A 17 -3.66 0.61 -12.67
C ASP A 17 -3.50 -0.37 -11.50
N GLY A 18 -4.37 -0.27 -10.51
CA GLY A 18 -4.48 -1.21 -9.40
C GLY A 18 -4.89 -2.61 -9.84
N ALA A 19 -6.01 -2.75 -10.58
CA ALA A 19 -6.49 -4.04 -11.05
C ALA A 19 -5.48 -4.71 -12.00
N ALA A 20 -4.86 -3.95 -12.89
CA ALA A 20 -3.80 -4.43 -13.77
C ALA A 20 -2.56 -4.92 -12.99
N ARG A 21 -2.20 -4.25 -11.90
CA ARG A 21 -1.10 -4.65 -11.02
C ARG A 21 -1.36 -6.00 -10.35
N TRP A 22 -2.56 -6.20 -9.81
CA TRP A 22 -2.92 -7.45 -9.15
C TRP A 22 -2.95 -8.62 -10.12
N THR A 23 -3.44 -8.41 -11.33
CA THR A 23 -3.43 -9.40 -12.40
C THR A 23 -1.99 -9.78 -12.81
N ARG A 24 -1.09 -8.80 -12.94
CA ARG A 24 0.33 -9.06 -13.22
C ARG A 24 1.01 -9.83 -12.08
N ALA A 25 0.74 -9.45 -10.83
CA ALA A 25 1.28 -10.16 -9.67
C ALA A 25 0.84 -11.62 -9.65
N ALA A 26 -0.42 -11.90 -9.95
CA ALA A 26 -0.93 -13.27 -10.09
C ALA A 26 -0.21 -14.04 -11.20
N GLY A 27 -0.01 -13.43 -12.37
CA GLY A 27 0.70 -14.04 -13.50
C GLY A 27 2.16 -14.36 -13.18
N HIS A 28 2.89 -13.43 -12.54
CA HIS A 28 4.27 -13.67 -12.12
C HIS A 28 4.36 -14.77 -11.05
N PHE A 29 3.43 -14.80 -10.11
CA PHE A 29 3.41 -15.84 -9.09
C PHE A 29 3.16 -17.23 -9.68
N ASP A 30 2.24 -17.34 -10.64
CA ASP A 30 1.92 -18.60 -11.31
C ASP A 30 3.09 -19.11 -12.15
N ALA A 31 3.69 -18.22 -12.99
CA ALA A 31 4.87 -18.54 -13.76
C ALA A 31 6.06 -19.00 -12.89
N TRP A 32 6.27 -18.35 -11.72
CA TRP A 32 7.29 -18.79 -10.78
C TRP A 32 7.01 -20.19 -10.22
N ARG A 33 5.77 -20.50 -9.90
CA ARG A 33 5.36 -21.84 -9.44
C ARG A 33 5.61 -22.92 -10.50
N ASP A 34 5.48 -22.53 -11.78
CA ASP A 34 5.74 -23.40 -12.93
C ASP A 34 7.24 -23.52 -13.27
N GLY A 35 8.12 -22.86 -12.52
CA GLY A 35 9.58 -23.00 -12.61
C GLY A 35 10.31 -21.83 -13.26
N ASP A 36 9.63 -20.75 -13.64
CA ASP A 36 10.30 -19.53 -14.14
C ASP A 36 10.88 -18.73 -12.97
N SER A 37 12.20 -18.85 -12.77
CA SER A 37 12.89 -18.11 -11.69
C SER A 37 12.86 -16.59 -11.86
N ARG A 38 12.79 -16.07 -13.10
CA ARG A 38 12.72 -14.63 -13.38
C ARG A 38 11.40 -14.03 -12.95
N ALA A 39 10.33 -14.80 -13.01
CA ALA A 39 9.02 -14.36 -12.60
C ALA A 39 8.97 -13.97 -11.10
N MET A 40 9.81 -14.60 -10.25
CA MET A 40 9.94 -14.19 -8.84
C MET A 40 10.56 -12.80 -8.69
N GLU A 41 11.59 -12.48 -9.48
CA GLU A 41 12.22 -11.16 -9.47
C GLU A 41 11.22 -10.07 -9.90
N ASP A 42 10.42 -10.36 -10.93
CA ASP A 42 9.39 -9.44 -11.41
C ASP A 42 8.26 -9.25 -10.39
N LEU A 43 7.86 -10.31 -9.69
CA LEU A 43 6.90 -10.23 -8.59
C LEU A 43 7.46 -9.37 -7.44
N VAL A 44 8.71 -9.56 -7.06
CA VAL A 44 9.39 -8.76 -6.02
C VAL A 44 9.44 -7.30 -6.43
N ARG A 45 9.88 -7.00 -7.65
CA ARG A 45 9.95 -5.62 -8.18
C ARG A 45 8.58 -4.94 -8.20
N LEU A 46 7.53 -5.68 -8.56
CA LEU A 46 6.17 -5.18 -8.65
C LEU A 46 5.55 -4.91 -7.28
N MET A 47 5.78 -5.80 -6.31
CA MET A 47 5.04 -5.80 -5.04
C MET A 47 5.80 -5.15 -3.88
N THR A 48 7.14 -5.06 -3.93
CA THR A 48 7.92 -4.44 -2.85
C THR A 48 7.49 -3.00 -2.54
N PRO A 49 7.24 -2.11 -3.53
CA PRO A 49 6.72 -0.76 -3.25
C PRO A 49 5.38 -0.79 -2.51
N VAL A 50 4.50 -1.75 -2.85
CA VAL A 50 3.21 -1.93 -2.15
C VAL A 50 3.43 -2.35 -0.70
N LEU A 51 4.33 -3.31 -0.46
CA LEU A 51 4.65 -3.77 0.89
C LEU A 51 5.25 -2.65 1.75
N TRP A 52 6.10 -1.80 1.16
CA TRP A 52 6.62 -0.60 1.81
C TRP A 52 5.50 0.32 2.30
N HIS A 53 4.51 0.61 1.46
CA HIS A 53 3.38 1.45 1.87
C HIS A 53 2.56 0.82 3.01
N VAL A 54 2.38 -0.50 2.97
CA VAL A 54 1.69 -1.23 4.04
C VAL A 54 2.48 -1.17 5.35
N VAL A 55 3.76 -1.49 5.33
CA VAL A 55 4.61 -1.60 6.53
C VAL A 55 4.81 -0.24 7.19
N ARG A 56 5.04 0.83 6.40
CA ARG A 56 5.19 2.20 6.93
C ARG A 56 3.93 2.74 7.63
N ALA A 57 2.76 2.15 7.38
CA ALA A 57 1.54 2.52 8.11
C ALA A 57 1.65 2.23 9.61
N TYR A 58 2.61 1.37 10.00
CA TYR A 58 2.81 0.97 11.41
C TYR A 58 3.88 1.80 12.14
N GLY A 59 4.44 2.82 11.48
CA GLY A 59 5.42 3.71 12.09
C GLY A 59 6.76 3.05 12.44
N LEU A 60 7.10 1.95 11.75
CA LEU A 60 8.37 1.26 11.97
C LEU A 60 9.52 2.07 11.39
N GLU A 61 10.65 2.05 12.10
CA GLU A 61 11.93 2.52 11.60
C GLU A 61 12.31 1.79 10.30
N ARG A 62 13.11 2.45 9.43
CA ARG A 62 13.45 1.95 8.10
C ARG A 62 14.03 0.54 8.12
N THR A 63 15.05 0.30 8.96
CA THR A 63 15.71 -1.00 9.07
C THR A 63 14.75 -2.11 9.45
N LEU A 64 13.89 -1.84 10.44
CA LEU A 64 12.88 -2.81 10.87
C LEU A 64 11.80 -3.03 9.81
N ALA A 65 11.45 -1.99 9.05
CA ALA A 65 10.53 -2.11 7.93
C ALA A 65 11.12 -2.99 6.81
N GLU A 66 12.42 -2.85 6.51
CA GLU A 66 13.16 -3.71 5.58
C GLU A 66 13.14 -5.16 6.02
N ASP A 67 13.40 -5.43 7.29
CA ASP A 67 13.36 -6.78 7.88
C ASP A 67 11.96 -7.42 7.77
N VAL A 68 10.92 -6.65 8.01
CA VAL A 68 9.52 -7.09 7.86
C VAL A 68 9.22 -7.47 6.41
N ILE A 69 9.64 -6.65 5.45
CA ILE A 69 9.44 -6.92 4.02
C ILE A 69 10.21 -8.17 3.60
N GLN A 70 11.48 -8.29 4.01
CA GLN A 70 12.29 -9.46 3.74
C GLN A 70 11.68 -10.73 4.34
N THR A 71 11.21 -10.66 5.59
CA THR A 71 10.52 -11.76 6.26
C THR A 71 9.25 -12.16 5.50
N THR A 72 8.50 -11.19 4.97
CA THR A 72 7.31 -11.44 4.17
C THR A 72 7.63 -12.24 2.91
N TRP A 73 8.71 -11.88 2.19
CA TRP A 73 9.17 -12.59 1.00
C TRP A 73 9.65 -14.00 1.34
N LEU A 74 10.40 -14.16 2.42
CA LEU A 74 10.84 -15.48 2.89
C LEU A 74 9.66 -16.39 3.24
N GLN A 75 8.61 -15.85 3.85
CA GLN A 75 7.39 -16.60 4.15
C GLN A 75 6.65 -17.02 2.87
N LEU A 76 6.61 -16.16 1.83
CA LEU A 76 6.05 -16.55 0.53
C LEU A 76 6.81 -17.73 -0.07
N VAL A 77 8.15 -17.66 -0.13
CA VAL A 77 8.98 -18.72 -0.69
C VAL A 77 8.75 -20.05 0.04
N ARG A 78 8.64 -20.01 1.38
CA ARG A 78 8.41 -21.23 2.19
C ARG A 78 6.98 -21.75 2.10
N GLY A 79 6.01 -20.85 1.97
CA GLY A 79 4.58 -21.15 2.09
C GLY A 79 3.79 -21.11 0.78
N HIS A 80 4.43 -20.87 -0.37
CA HIS A 80 3.76 -20.64 -1.66
C HIS A 80 2.77 -21.75 -2.06
N ARG A 81 3.05 -22.99 -1.67
CA ARG A 81 2.17 -24.13 -1.95
C ARG A 81 0.81 -24.06 -1.27
N SER A 82 0.68 -23.29 -0.20
CA SER A 82 -0.60 -23.07 0.50
C SER A 82 -1.51 -22.08 -0.22
N ILE A 83 -0.99 -21.33 -1.21
CA ILE A 83 -1.75 -20.36 -2.00
C ILE A 83 -2.27 -21.10 -3.24
N SER A 84 -3.49 -21.60 -3.17
CA SER A 84 -4.09 -22.38 -4.26
C SER A 84 -4.43 -21.51 -5.48
N ASP A 85 -4.97 -20.31 -5.25
CA ASP A 85 -5.34 -19.36 -6.29
C ASP A 85 -4.25 -18.30 -6.45
N PRO A 86 -3.57 -18.21 -7.62
CA PRO A 86 -2.57 -17.18 -7.87
C PRO A 86 -3.07 -15.75 -7.64
N LYS A 87 -4.35 -15.48 -7.87
CA LYS A 87 -4.97 -14.18 -7.64
C LYS A 87 -4.93 -13.75 -6.17
N ALA A 88 -4.83 -14.71 -5.25
CA ALA A 88 -4.75 -14.43 -3.82
C ALA A 88 -3.35 -13.97 -3.36
N VAL A 89 -2.30 -14.04 -4.20
CA VAL A 89 -0.92 -13.75 -3.79
C VAL A 89 -0.74 -12.34 -3.27
N SER A 90 -1.35 -11.35 -3.91
CA SER A 90 -1.24 -9.94 -3.49
C SER A 90 -1.89 -9.71 -2.13
N ALA A 91 -3.08 -10.25 -1.90
CA ALA A 91 -3.79 -10.19 -0.62
C ALA A 91 -3.02 -10.96 0.46
N TRP A 92 -2.41 -12.09 0.13
CA TRP A 92 -1.59 -12.87 1.04
C TRP A 92 -0.34 -12.07 1.46
N LEU A 93 0.38 -11.48 0.52
CA LEU A 93 1.58 -10.66 0.76
C LEU A 93 1.25 -9.46 1.66
N THR A 94 0.24 -8.68 1.33
CA THR A 94 -0.15 -7.49 2.10
C THR A 94 -0.64 -7.85 3.50
N THR A 95 -1.39 -8.95 3.64
CA THR A 95 -1.85 -9.45 4.95
C THR A 95 -0.67 -9.95 5.79
N THR A 96 0.28 -10.65 5.19
CA THR A 96 1.47 -11.16 5.89
C THR A 96 2.36 -10.00 6.33
N ALA A 97 2.68 -9.05 5.45
CA ALA A 97 3.46 -7.85 5.78
C ALA A 97 2.84 -7.06 6.94
N ARG A 98 1.51 -6.89 6.94
CA ARG A 98 0.79 -6.23 8.02
C ARG A 98 0.92 -6.96 9.35
N ARG A 99 0.81 -8.30 9.33
CA ARG A 99 0.97 -9.12 10.54
C ARG A 99 2.36 -8.99 11.13
N GLU A 100 3.38 -9.05 10.29
CA GLU A 100 4.76 -8.92 10.73
C GLU A 100 5.06 -7.49 11.22
N ALA A 101 4.58 -6.45 10.53
CA ALA A 101 4.72 -5.07 10.96
C ALA A 101 4.07 -4.82 12.33
N TRP A 102 2.87 -5.35 12.56
CA TRP A 102 2.20 -5.25 13.85
C TRP A 102 2.99 -5.96 14.97
N ARG A 103 3.51 -7.17 14.68
CA ARG A 103 4.33 -7.92 15.65
C ARG A 103 5.59 -7.16 16.02
N ALA A 104 6.28 -6.60 15.02
CA ALA A 104 7.48 -5.82 15.20
C ALA A 104 7.20 -4.56 16.05
N GLY A 105 6.16 -3.80 15.73
CA GLY A 105 5.76 -2.62 16.49
C GLY A 105 5.35 -2.96 17.94
N LYS A 106 4.66 -4.07 18.15
CA LYS A 106 4.31 -4.52 19.52
C LYS A 106 5.54 -4.97 20.32
N ALA A 107 6.55 -5.53 19.67
CA ALA A 107 7.81 -5.90 20.33
C ALA A 107 8.55 -4.66 20.80
N LEU A 108 8.65 -3.61 19.96
CA LEU A 108 9.24 -2.32 20.33
C LEU A 108 8.53 -1.67 21.52
N ASN A 109 7.20 -1.53 21.47
CA ASN A 109 6.41 -0.94 22.55
C ASN A 109 6.53 -1.69 23.90
N ARG A 110 6.92 -2.97 23.89
CA ARG A 110 7.20 -3.73 25.12
C ARG A 110 8.58 -3.42 25.69
N LEU A 111 9.54 -3.04 24.86
CA LEU A 111 10.88 -2.63 25.27
C LEU A 111 10.84 -1.19 25.82
N ASP A 112 10.06 -0.31 25.20
CA ASP A 112 9.94 1.10 25.59
C ASP A 112 9.16 1.33 26.89
N THR A 113 8.38 0.36 27.38
CA THR A 113 7.72 0.47 28.69
C THR A 113 8.67 0.40 29.87
N THR A 114 9.98 0.24 29.65
CA THR A 114 11.01 0.24 30.68
C THR A 114 11.77 1.58 30.75
N GLU A 115 11.65 2.49 29.77
CA GLU A 115 12.25 3.82 29.79
C GLU A 115 11.29 4.87 29.23
N ALA A 116 10.68 5.64 30.13
CA ALA A 116 9.83 6.77 29.79
C ALA A 116 10.68 8.00 29.51
N ASP A 117 11.27 8.13 28.30
CA ASP A 117 11.84 9.41 27.85
C ASP A 117 12.28 9.41 26.36
N ALA A 118 11.48 8.90 25.45
CA ALA A 118 11.79 9.02 24.02
C ALA A 118 10.57 9.42 23.18
N LEU A 119 9.93 10.54 23.54
CA LEU A 119 8.76 11.04 22.79
C LEU A 119 9.11 11.92 21.58
N ASP A 120 10.39 12.08 21.25
CA ASP A 120 10.84 13.06 20.22
C ASP A 120 11.45 12.43 18.94
N ALA A 121 11.41 11.11 18.77
CA ALA A 121 12.11 10.42 17.68
C ALA A 121 11.20 9.86 16.57
N LEU A 122 9.92 10.21 16.50
CA LEU A 122 8.99 9.69 15.48
C LEU A 122 8.62 10.74 14.41
N LEU A 123 9.58 11.49 13.90
CA LEU A 123 9.41 12.18 12.63
C LEU A 123 9.62 11.15 11.52
N PRO A 124 8.65 10.97 10.59
CA PRO A 124 8.84 10.06 9.46
C PRO A 124 10.01 10.56 8.62
N GLU A 125 11.07 9.75 8.54
CA GLU A 125 12.17 9.99 7.62
C GLU A 125 11.64 10.18 6.20
N GLN A 126 12.07 11.26 5.55
CA GLN A 126 11.68 11.58 4.18
C GLN A 126 12.03 10.40 3.27
N GLN A 127 11.08 10.02 2.42
CA GLN A 127 11.30 9.00 1.39
C GLN A 127 12.55 9.33 0.59
N SER A 128 13.43 8.36 0.36
CA SER A 128 14.60 8.57 -0.46
C SER A 128 14.20 8.89 -1.90
N ALA A 129 15.02 9.67 -2.61
CA ALA A 129 14.77 10.04 -4.00
C ALA A 129 14.65 8.82 -4.95
N GLU A 130 15.23 7.68 -4.56
CA GLU A 130 15.17 6.43 -5.31
C GLU A 130 13.79 5.77 -5.27
N ASP A 131 13.06 5.90 -4.14
CA ASP A 131 11.68 5.41 -4.04
C ASP A 131 10.71 6.21 -4.92
N HIS A 132 11.08 7.44 -5.29
CA HIS A 132 10.28 8.31 -6.15
C HIS A 132 10.46 8.04 -7.64
N ALA A 133 11.58 7.47 -8.08
CA ALA A 133 11.87 7.27 -9.51
C ALA A 133 11.01 6.18 -10.17
N ALA A 134 10.48 5.24 -9.39
CA ALA A 134 9.66 4.13 -9.89
C ALA A 134 8.14 4.41 -9.89
N ILE A 135 7.73 5.58 -9.38
CA ILE A 135 6.31 5.93 -9.16
C ILE A 135 5.94 7.05 -10.14
N GLY A 136 4.94 6.86 -11.01
CA GLY A 136 4.44 7.88 -11.93
C GLY A 136 3.95 9.15 -11.20
N ASP A 137 3.87 10.27 -11.92
CA ASP A 137 3.51 11.59 -11.36
C ASP A 137 2.20 11.59 -10.56
N GLU A 138 1.22 10.85 -11.01
CA GLU A 138 -0.09 10.75 -10.34
C GLU A 138 0.03 10.03 -8.99
N SER A 139 0.81 8.98 -8.92
CA SER A 139 1.08 8.27 -7.67
C SER A 139 1.88 9.14 -6.69
N ARG A 140 2.87 9.91 -7.18
CA ARG A 140 3.61 10.88 -6.34
C ARG A 140 2.68 11.93 -5.74
N ARG A 141 1.79 12.48 -6.57
CA ARG A 141 0.79 13.47 -6.14
C ARG A 141 -0.16 12.89 -5.09
N LEU A 142 -0.65 11.67 -5.32
CA LEU A 142 -1.49 10.97 -4.35
C LEU A 142 -0.78 10.78 -3.01
N TRP A 143 0.45 10.29 -3.03
CA TRP A 143 1.20 10.04 -1.80
C TRP A 143 1.60 11.33 -1.07
N ALA A 144 1.92 12.40 -1.80
CA ALA A 144 2.13 13.72 -1.22
C ALA A 144 0.84 14.22 -0.52
N ALA A 145 -0.32 14.04 -1.13
CA ALA A 145 -1.60 14.39 -0.51
C ALA A 145 -1.89 13.54 0.74
N VAL A 146 -1.57 12.23 0.70
CA VAL A 146 -1.71 11.34 1.88
C VAL A 146 -0.81 11.80 3.02
N GLN A 147 0.43 12.25 2.75
CA GLN A 147 1.35 12.75 3.76
C GLN A 147 0.86 14.03 4.45
N ASN A 148 0.03 14.84 3.77
CA ASN A 148 -0.58 16.05 4.34
C ASN A 148 -1.85 15.77 5.16
N LEU A 149 -2.29 14.53 5.26
CA LEU A 149 -3.38 14.14 6.14
C LEU A 149 -2.90 14.02 7.59
N ALA A 150 -3.84 14.14 8.54
CA ALA A 150 -3.54 13.80 9.93
C ALA A 150 -3.07 12.35 10.03
N GLU A 151 -2.12 12.05 10.92
CA GLU A 151 -1.47 10.74 11.08
C GLU A 151 -2.47 9.58 11.15
N ARG A 152 -3.56 9.74 11.92
CA ARG A 152 -4.64 8.75 12.02
C ARG A 152 -5.27 8.42 10.66
N CYS A 153 -5.46 9.43 9.80
CA CYS A 153 -5.97 9.22 8.44
C CYS A 153 -4.94 8.54 7.56
N GLN A 154 -3.68 8.93 7.65
CA GLN A 154 -2.59 8.29 6.91
C GLN A 154 -2.53 6.79 7.22
N ARG A 155 -2.49 6.44 8.52
CA ARG A 155 -2.46 5.04 8.96
C ARG A 155 -3.67 4.24 8.46
N LEU A 156 -4.88 4.78 8.68
CA LEU A 156 -6.12 4.12 8.26
C LEU A 156 -6.16 3.90 6.74
N LEU A 157 -5.88 4.93 5.94
CA LEU A 157 -5.95 4.82 4.47
C LEU A 157 -4.88 3.90 3.91
N ARG A 158 -3.66 3.91 4.44
CA ARG A 158 -2.58 3.00 4.01
C ARG A 158 -2.95 1.54 4.24
N VAL A 159 -3.57 1.23 5.37
CA VAL A 159 -3.97 -0.15 5.70
C VAL A 159 -5.14 -0.61 4.82
N ILE A 160 -6.12 0.27 4.57
CA ILE A 160 -7.35 -0.09 3.82
C ILE A 160 -7.11 -0.09 2.31
N ALA A 161 -6.18 0.73 1.79
CA ALA A 161 -5.98 0.92 0.35
C ALA A 161 -5.68 -0.39 -0.42
N PHE A 162 -5.16 -1.41 0.27
CA PHE A 162 -4.72 -2.67 -0.32
C PHE A 162 -5.58 -3.88 0.10
N GLU A 163 -6.76 -3.65 0.70
CA GLU A 163 -7.68 -4.70 1.11
C GLU A 163 -9.01 -4.59 0.35
N GLU A 164 -9.33 -5.62 -0.43
CA GLU A 164 -10.65 -5.73 -1.06
C GLU A 164 -11.78 -5.93 -0.03
N ARG A 165 -11.48 -6.64 1.05
CA ARG A 165 -12.42 -6.91 2.16
C ARG A 165 -11.72 -6.71 3.50
N PRO A 166 -11.70 -5.47 4.01
CA PRO A 166 -11.04 -5.19 5.28
C PRO A 166 -11.72 -5.90 6.45
N ASP A 167 -10.93 -6.61 7.26
CA ASP A 167 -11.37 -7.10 8.56
C ASP A 167 -11.42 -5.93 9.55
N TYR A 168 -12.58 -5.33 9.71
CA TYR A 168 -12.78 -4.15 10.56
C TYR A 168 -12.49 -4.42 12.05
N ALA A 169 -12.72 -5.65 12.54
CA ALA A 169 -12.42 -6.00 13.94
C ALA A 169 -10.91 -5.98 14.17
N ARG A 170 -10.16 -6.52 13.24
CA ARG A 170 -8.71 -6.52 13.26
C ARG A 170 -8.12 -5.13 13.08
N LEU A 171 -8.63 -4.36 12.11
CA LEU A 171 -8.23 -2.97 11.89
C LEU A 171 -8.46 -2.11 13.12
N ALA A 172 -9.56 -2.32 13.84
CA ALA A 172 -9.88 -1.65 15.09
C ALA A 172 -8.81 -1.91 16.14
N ALA A 173 -8.39 -3.17 16.29
CA ALA A 173 -7.32 -3.55 17.21
C ALA A 173 -5.97 -2.95 16.80
N ASP A 174 -5.61 -3.04 15.53
CA ASP A 174 -4.32 -2.55 14.97
C ASP A 174 -4.20 -1.02 15.08
N LEU A 175 -5.32 -0.29 14.91
CA LEU A 175 -5.36 1.18 14.92
C LEU A 175 -5.80 1.77 16.27
N ALA A 176 -6.00 0.94 17.28
CA ALA A 176 -6.55 1.33 18.60
C ALA A 176 -7.83 2.18 18.47
N MET A 177 -8.78 1.73 17.64
CA MET A 177 -10.03 2.43 17.33
C MET A 177 -11.24 1.53 17.63
N PRO A 178 -12.40 2.10 18.06
CA PRO A 178 -13.64 1.33 18.08
C PRO A 178 -14.04 0.85 16.69
N VAL A 179 -14.47 -0.42 16.56
CA VAL A 179 -14.83 -1.04 15.25
C VAL A 179 -15.85 -0.18 14.50
N GLY A 180 -16.89 0.31 15.18
CA GLY A 180 -17.94 1.15 14.57
C GLY A 180 -17.46 2.52 14.09
N SER A 181 -16.28 2.99 14.52
CA SER A 181 -15.73 4.29 14.12
C SER A 181 -14.88 4.22 12.84
N ILE A 182 -14.48 3.04 12.38
CA ILE A 182 -13.60 2.88 11.22
C ILE A 182 -14.27 3.38 9.95
N GLY A 183 -15.51 2.93 9.67
CA GLY A 183 -16.27 3.36 8.49
C GLY A 183 -16.43 4.88 8.39
N PRO A 184 -17.04 5.53 9.39
CA PRO A 184 -17.17 7.00 9.41
C PRO A 184 -15.83 7.74 9.35
N THR A 185 -14.79 7.24 9.99
CA THR A 185 -13.46 7.85 9.94
C THR A 185 -12.84 7.70 8.56
N ARG A 186 -12.95 6.53 7.92
CA ARG A 186 -12.53 6.31 6.53
C ARG A 186 -13.16 7.32 5.58
N GLN A 187 -14.48 7.51 5.67
CA GLN A 187 -15.20 8.45 4.80
C GLN A 187 -14.67 9.89 4.97
N ARG A 188 -14.46 10.33 6.22
CA ARG A 188 -13.90 11.66 6.52
C ARG A 188 -12.48 11.81 6.00
N CYS A 189 -11.64 10.78 6.15
CA CYS A 189 -10.27 10.80 5.66
C CYS A 189 -10.22 10.83 4.12
N LEU A 190 -11.09 10.08 3.44
CA LEU A 190 -11.19 10.10 1.98
C LEU A 190 -11.71 11.45 1.46
N ALA A 191 -12.66 12.08 2.14
CA ALA A 191 -13.11 13.42 1.79
C ALA A 191 -11.96 14.43 1.88
N LYS A 192 -11.21 14.45 2.99
CA LYS A 192 -10.03 15.31 3.14
C LYS A 192 -8.93 15.02 2.10
N LEU A 193 -8.70 13.75 1.75
CA LEU A 193 -7.74 13.40 0.71
C LEU A 193 -8.19 13.96 -0.65
N ARG A 194 -9.47 13.86 -0.97
CA ARG A 194 -10.03 14.43 -2.19
C ARG A 194 -9.83 15.95 -2.25
N ASP A 195 -10.17 16.65 -1.17
CA ASP A 195 -9.97 18.10 -1.07
C ASP A 195 -8.51 18.51 -1.30
N LEU A 196 -7.55 17.74 -0.76
CA LEU A 196 -6.12 17.98 -0.95
C LEU A 196 -5.70 17.74 -2.41
N LEU A 197 -6.24 16.72 -3.06
CA LEU A 197 -5.94 16.40 -4.46
C LEU A 197 -6.53 17.46 -5.41
N ASP A 198 -7.72 17.96 -5.11
CA ASP A 198 -8.38 19.00 -5.90
C ASP A 198 -7.69 20.37 -5.75
N THR A 199 -7.12 20.64 -4.58
CA THR A 199 -6.41 21.91 -4.29
C THR A 199 -4.98 21.93 -4.85
N THR A 200 -4.38 20.76 -5.15
CA THR A 200 -3.02 20.66 -5.71
C THR A 200 -3.08 20.75 -7.23
N PRO A 201 -2.63 21.85 -7.86
CA PRO A 201 -2.71 22.01 -9.32
C PRO A 201 -1.97 20.90 -10.03
N ARG A 202 -2.59 20.36 -11.10
CA ARG A 202 -1.97 19.45 -12.02
C ARG A 202 -0.78 20.18 -12.65
N MET A 203 0.43 19.76 -12.37
CA MET A 203 1.59 20.28 -13.12
C MET A 203 1.47 19.74 -14.54
N GLU A 204 0.77 20.50 -15.40
CA GLU A 204 0.77 20.26 -16.83
C GLU A 204 2.21 20.36 -17.31
N GLY A 205 2.70 19.26 -17.91
CA GLY A 205 4.04 19.20 -18.46
C GLY A 205 4.26 20.35 -19.46
N ARG A 206 5.22 21.21 -19.15
CA ARG A 206 5.80 22.10 -20.14
C ARG A 206 6.59 21.25 -21.11
N SER A 207 6.09 21.21 -22.35
CA SER A 207 6.79 20.74 -23.53
C SER A 207 8.15 21.42 -23.69
#